data_06417b705135aafad405cfa8089e5aaf
#
_entry.id   06417b705135aafad405cfa8089e5aaf
#
_cell.length_a   1.000
_cell.length_b   1.000
_cell.length_c   1.000
_cell.angle_alpha   90.00
_cell.angle_beta   90.00
_cell.angle_gamma   90.00
#
_symmetry.space_group_name_H-M   'P 1'
#
loop_
_entity.id
_entity.type
_entity.pdbx_description
1 polymer ?
#
loop_
_entity_poly.entity_id
_entity_poly.type
_entity_poly.pdbx_seq_one_letter_code
_entity_poly.pdbx_strand_id
1 'polypeptide(L)'
;MDRRAVWELLTEYTQNESLLKHALAVEAAMRAYAGQFGGDPDEWGNVGLIHDFDYERYPSAEAGHAIKGPVILREKGYPEHIIRAVQSHADYSGVPRESPLEKALFACDELCGFITAAALVRPTKSVLD
;
A
#
# COMPACT_ATOMS: atom_id res chain seq x y z
N MET A 1 7.80 -2.94 13.96
CA MET A 1 7.77 -3.41 12.55
C MET A 1 8.90 -2.74 11.79
N ASP A 2 9.86 -3.53 11.36
CA ASP A 2 11.06 -3.05 10.70
C ASP A 2 10.84 -2.94 9.19
N ARG A 3 11.23 -1.81 8.58
CA ARG A 3 11.09 -1.59 7.14
C ARG A 3 11.77 -2.68 6.30
N ARG A 4 12.92 -3.15 6.77
CA ARG A 4 13.64 -4.21 6.06
C ARG A 4 12.81 -5.49 5.97
N ALA A 5 12.17 -5.88 7.07
CA ALA A 5 11.31 -7.06 7.09
C ALA A 5 10.08 -6.86 6.19
N VAL A 6 9.53 -5.64 6.16
CA VAL A 6 8.40 -5.29 5.27
C VAL A 6 8.82 -5.39 3.81
N TRP A 7 10.01 -4.87 3.48
CA TRP A 7 10.56 -4.94 2.12
C TRP A 7 10.78 -6.39 1.68
N GLU A 8 11.31 -7.22 2.58
CA GLU A 8 11.54 -8.64 2.30
C GLU A 8 10.22 -9.36 2.01
N LEU A 9 9.19 -9.08 2.80
CA LEU A 9 7.86 -9.66 2.55
C LEU A 9 7.28 -9.17 1.23
N LEU A 10 7.37 -7.89 0.95
CA LEU A 10 6.88 -7.33 -0.32
C LEU A 10 7.56 -8.01 -1.51
N THR A 11 8.88 -8.12 -1.50
CA THR A 11 9.64 -8.67 -2.63
C THR A 11 9.53 -10.19 -2.74
N GLU A 12 9.11 -10.87 -1.68
CA GLU A 12 8.78 -12.29 -1.76
C GLU A 12 7.53 -12.51 -2.63
N TYR A 13 6.56 -11.61 -2.56
CA TYR A 13 5.27 -11.75 -3.25
C TYR A 13 5.15 -10.91 -4.52
N THR A 14 5.93 -9.84 -4.62
CA THR A 14 5.84 -8.86 -5.72
C THR A 14 7.21 -8.71 -6.37
N GLN A 15 7.30 -9.03 -7.66
CA GLN A 15 8.53 -8.88 -8.43
C GLN A 15 8.38 -7.92 -9.60
N ASN A 16 7.15 -7.57 -9.97
CA ASN A 16 6.85 -6.63 -11.04
C ASN A 16 7.37 -5.24 -10.67
N GLU A 17 8.21 -4.67 -11.53
CA GLU A 17 8.86 -3.39 -11.28
C GLU A 17 7.87 -2.25 -11.10
N SER A 18 6.80 -2.21 -11.89
CA SER A 18 5.77 -1.16 -11.79
C SER A 18 5.05 -1.21 -10.45
N LEU A 19 4.76 -2.42 -9.95
CA LEU A 19 4.11 -2.60 -8.65
C LEU A 19 5.02 -2.20 -7.50
N LEU A 20 6.32 -2.52 -7.60
CA LEU A 20 7.31 -2.11 -6.60
C LEU A 20 7.48 -0.58 -6.58
N LYS A 21 7.50 0.06 -7.74
CA LYS A 21 7.56 1.52 -7.84
C LYS A 21 6.33 2.18 -7.22
N HIS A 22 5.15 1.63 -7.46
CA HIS A 22 3.92 2.13 -6.85
C HIS A 22 3.98 2.00 -5.32
N ALA A 23 4.42 0.86 -4.81
CA ALA A 23 4.57 0.64 -3.37
C ALA A 23 5.52 1.68 -2.75
N LEU A 24 6.65 1.95 -3.40
CA LEU A 24 7.60 2.95 -2.93
C LEU A 24 7.02 4.37 -2.97
N ALA A 25 6.22 4.69 -3.99
CA ALA A 25 5.57 5.98 -4.09
C ALA A 25 4.55 6.18 -2.96
N VAL A 26 3.74 5.17 -2.69
CA VAL A 26 2.75 5.22 -1.60
C VAL A 26 3.45 5.30 -0.25
N GLU A 27 4.56 4.58 -0.07
CA GLU A 27 5.38 4.70 1.14
C GLU A 27 5.83 6.14 1.36
N ALA A 28 6.38 6.78 0.34
CA ALA A 28 6.88 8.15 0.44
C ALA A 28 5.75 9.13 0.79
N ALA A 29 4.60 8.99 0.15
CA ALA A 29 3.43 9.84 0.42
C ALA A 29 2.92 9.64 1.84
N MET A 30 2.83 8.40 2.31
CA MET A 30 2.36 8.09 3.65
C MET A 30 3.29 8.65 4.73
N ARG A 31 4.61 8.56 4.53
CA ARG A 31 5.58 9.14 5.46
C ARG A 31 5.42 10.65 5.57
N ALA A 32 5.19 11.32 4.45
CA ALA A 32 5.00 12.76 4.42
C ALA A 32 3.72 13.19 5.15
N TYR A 33 2.61 12.48 4.92
CA TYR A 33 1.33 12.82 5.54
C TYR A 33 1.24 12.44 7.01
N ALA A 34 2.00 11.45 7.46
CA ALA A 34 1.99 11.04 8.87
C ALA A 34 2.28 12.22 9.80
N GLY A 35 3.26 13.06 9.43
CA GLY A 35 3.60 14.24 10.23
C GLY A 35 2.46 15.24 10.35
N GLN A 36 1.60 15.35 9.32
CA GLN A 36 0.47 16.28 9.34
C GLN A 36 -0.70 15.80 10.20
N PHE A 37 -0.83 14.49 10.38
CA PHE A 37 -1.95 13.90 11.10
C PHE A 37 -1.56 13.31 12.45
N GLY A 38 -0.32 13.60 12.91
CA GLY A 38 0.14 13.11 14.20
C GLY A 38 0.44 11.62 14.25
N GLY A 39 0.65 11.00 13.11
CA GLY A 39 0.98 9.59 13.00
C GLY A 39 2.49 9.34 13.04
N ASP A 40 2.86 8.06 13.19
CA ASP A 40 4.26 7.63 13.14
C ASP A 40 4.67 7.45 11.66
N PRO A 41 5.64 8.26 11.15
CA PRO A 41 6.06 8.14 9.76
C PRO A 41 6.56 6.74 9.38
N ASP A 42 7.25 6.04 10.27
CA ASP A 42 7.74 4.69 9.99
C ASP A 42 6.60 3.69 9.86
N GLU A 43 5.63 3.75 10.76
CA GLU A 43 4.44 2.90 10.68
C GLU A 43 3.63 3.18 9.42
N TRP A 44 3.35 4.45 9.17
CA TRP A 44 2.57 4.85 7.99
C TRP A 44 3.27 4.50 6.68
N GLY A 45 4.58 4.71 6.65
CA GLY A 45 5.38 4.33 5.47
C GLY A 45 5.37 2.84 5.22
N ASN A 46 5.51 2.03 6.27
CA ASN A 46 5.47 0.58 6.15
C ASN A 46 4.11 0.07 5.68
N VAL A 47 3.03 0.69 6.14
CA VAL A 47 1.67 0.37 5.66
C VAL A 47 1.56 0.68 4.17
N GLY A 48 2.06 1.83 3.74
CA GLY A 48 2.07 2.19 2.32
C GLY A 48 2.85 1.20 1.47
N LEU A 49 4.00 0.78 1.98
CA LEU A 49 4.88 -0.17 1.28
C LEU A 49 4.22 -1.54 1.11
N ILE A 50 3.49 -2.02 2.12
CA ILE A 50 2.95 -3.38 2.15
C ILE A 50 1.50 -3.48 1.68
N HIS A 51 0.80 -2.35 1.49
CA HIS A 51 -0.65 -2.35 1.32
C HIS A 51 -1.16 -3.26 0.19
N ASP A 52 -0.36 -3.48 -0.82
CA ASP A 52 -0.76 -4.23 -2.02
C ASP A 52 0.20 -5.38 -2.34
N PHE A 53 0.93 -5.88 -1.32
CA PHE A 53 1.99 -6.88 -1.51
C PHE A 53 1.48 -8.16 -2.16
N ASP A 54 0.22 -8.49 -1.94
CA ASP A 54 -0.39 -9.74 -2.42
C ASP A 54 -1.02 -9.61 -3.82
N TYR A 55 -1.06 -8.40 -4.38
CA TYR A 55 -1.80 -8.13 -5.63
C TYR A 55 -1.28 -8.96 -6.81
N GLU A 56 0.03 -9.08 -6.97
CA GLU A 56 0.61 -9.81 -8.11
C GLU A 56 0.21 -11.28 -8.09
N ARG A 57 0.15 -11.88 -6.91
CA ARG A 57 -0.19 -13.30 -6.73
C ARG A 57 -1.70 -13.53 -6.64
N TYR A 58 -2.43 -12.58 -6.07
CA TYR A 58 -3.88 -12.67 -5.87
C TYR A 58 -4.55 -11.38 -6.36
N PRO A 59 -4.64 -11.17 -7.70
CA PRO A 59 -4.99 -9.85 -8.25
C PRO A 59 -6.46 -9.46 -8.18
N SER A 60 -7.35 -10.35 -7.78
CA SER A 60 -8.78 -10.06 -7.73
C SER A 60 -9.39 -10.60 -6.44
N ALA A 61 -10.61 -10.14 -6.13
CA ALA A 61 -11.36 -10.67 -4.99
C ALA A 61 -11.53 -12.18 -5.10
N GLU A 62 -11.78 -12.69 -6.29
CA GLU A 62 -11.94 -14.11 -6.55
C GLU A 62 -10.64 -14.88 -6.36
N ALA A 63 -9.50 -14.28 -6.71
CA ALA A 63 -8.18 -14.87 -6.49
C ALA A 63 -7.71 -14.76 -5.04
N GLY A 64 -8.41 -13.96 -4.20
CA GLY A 64 -8.12 -13.86 -2.78
C GLY A 64 -7.47 -12.56 -2.33
N HIS A 65 -7.36 -11.55 -3.21
CA HIS A 65 -6.87 -10.23 -2.81
C HIS A 65 -7.76 -9.66 -1.70
N ALA A 66 -7.16 -9.01 -0.70
CA ALA A 66 -7.81 -8.50 0.51
C ALA A 66 -8.34 -9.58 1.47
N ILE A 67 -8.23 -10.87 1.13
CA ILE A 67 -8.57 -11.98 2.01
C ILE A 67 -7.31 -12.74 2.42
N LYS A 68 -6.51 -13.15 1.45
CA LYS A 68 -5.28 -13.94 1.72
C LYS A 68 -4.16 -13.09 2.29
N GLY A 69 -4.06 -11.83 1.87
CA GLY A 69 -3.07 -10.90 2.41
C GLY A 69 -3.15 -10.75 3.93
N PRO A 70 -4.34 -10.46 4.49
CA PRO A 70 -4.50 -10.36 5.94
C PRO A 70 -4.10 -11.62 6.68
N VAL A 71 -4.39 -12.81 6.15
CA VAL A 71 -3.98 -14.08 6.77
C VAL A 71 -2.46 -14.16 6.85
N ILE A 72 -1.77 -13.83 5.75
CA ILE A 72 -0.30 -13.84 5.71
C ILE A 72 0.27 -12.83 6.70
N LEU A 73 -0.30 -11.62 6.77
CA LEU A 73 0.15 -10.59 7.71
C LEU A 73 -0.01 -11.03 9.16
N ARG A 74 -1.10 -11.70 9.50
CA ARG A 74 -1.30 -12.23 10.85
C ARG A 74 -0.27 -13.29 11.19
N GLU A 75 0.03 -14.18 10.25
CA GLU A 75 1.06 -15.21 10.43
C GLU A 75 2.43 -14.61 10.64
N LYS A 76 2.71 -13.44 10.04
CA LYS A 76 3.98 -12.75 10.20
C LYS A 76 4.00 -11.85 11.45
N GLY A 77 2.93 -11.80 12.22
CA GLY A 77 2.88 -11.06 13.47
C GLY A 77 2.56 -9.58 13.35
N TYR A 78 1.98 -9.16 12.24
CA TYR A 78 1.60 -7.75 12.05
C TYR A 78 0.45 -7.36 12.98
N PRO A 79 0.46 -6.13 13.54
CA PRO A 79 -0.63 -5.65 14.40
C PRO A 79 -1.97 -5.57 13.65
N GLU A 80 -3.07 -5.81 14.37
CA GLU A 80 -4.41 -5.81 13.77
C GLU A 80 -4.79 -4.46 13.14
N HIS A 81 -4.38 -3.34 13.74
CA HIS A 81 -4.70 -2.02 13.16
C HIS A 81 -4.00 -1.80 11.81
N ILE A 82 -2.84 -2.40 11.60
CA ILE A 82 -2.13 -2.37 10.32
C ILE A 82 -2.86 -3.26 9.31
N ILE A 83 -3.25 -4.46 9.72
CA ILE A 83 -3.99 -5.40 8.88
C ILE A 83 -5.31 -4.77 8.44
N ARG A 84 -6.02 -4.12 9.36
CA ARG A 84 -7.26 -3.42 9.06
C ARG A 84 -7.04 -2.31 8.03
N ALA A 85 -5.96 -1.54 8.17
CA ALA A 85 -5.64 -0.48 7.22
C ALA A 85 -5.42 -1.06 5.82
N VAL A 86 -4.67 -2.15 5.71
CA VAL A 86 -4.44 -2.83 4.43
C VAL A 86 -5.77 -3.31 3.84
N GLN A 87 -6.63 -3.94 4.64
CA GLN A 87 -7.95 -4.39 4.17
C GLN A 87 -8.80 -3.23 3.67
N SER A 88 -8.78 -2.10 4.38
CA SER A 88 -9.68 -0.97 4.10
C SER A 88 -9.37 -0.28 2.77
N HIS A 89 -8.18 -0.45 2.20
CA HIS A 89 -7.85 0.18 0.92
C HIS A 89 -8.64 -0.43 -0.24
N ALA A 90 -9.10 -1.66 -0.11
CA ALA A 90 -9.87 -2.36 -1.13
C ALA A 90 -11.37 -2.32 -0.78
N ASP A 91 -12.17 -1.70 -1.66
CA ASP A 91 -13.60 -1.53 -1.41
C ASP A 91 -14.34 -2.85 -1.16
N TYR A 92 -13.96 -3.90 -1.90
CA TYR A 92 -14.64 -5.19 -1.80
C TYR A 92 -14.28 -5.96 -0.52
N SER A 93 -13.37 -5.45 0.31
CA SER A 93 -13.08 -6.07 1.61
C SER A 93 -14.23 -5.90 2.61
N GLY A 94 -15.06 -4.87 2.39
CA GLY A 94 -16.15 -4.53 3.31
C GLY A 94 -15.70 -3.83 4.58
N VAL A 95 -14.40 -3.54 4.72
CA VAL A 95 -13.86 -2.86 5.90
C VAL A 95 -13.92 -1.35 5.67
N PRO A 96 -14.69 -0.59 6.48
CA PRO A 96 -14.81 0.85 6.29
C PRO A 96 -13.53 1.59 6.71
N ARG A 97 -13.30 2.73 6.06
CA ARG A 97 -12.16 3.60 6.38
C ARG A 97 -12.57 4.57 7.47
N GLU A 98 -12.04 4.39 8.66
CA GLU A 98 -12.43 5.17 9.84
C GLU A 98 -11.27 5.98 10.40
N SER A 99 -10.08 5.39 10.55
CA SER A 99 -8.93 6.07 11.13
C SER A 99 -8.24 6.99 10.12
N PRO A 100 -7.46 7.98 10.58
CA PRO A 100 -6.62 8.79 9.70
C PRO A 100 -5.68 7.95 8.85
N LEU A 101 -5.09 6.90 9.41
CA LEU A 101 -4.22 5.97 8.67
C LEU A 101 -4.94 5.32 7.51
N GLU A 102 -6.15 4.81 7.75
CA GLU A 102 -6.96 4.15 6.72
C GLU A 102 -7.35 5.10 5.60
N LYS A 103 -7.79 6.29 5.96
CA LYS A 103 -8.18 7.31 4.99
C LYS A 103 -7.00 7.82 4.18
N ALA A 104 -5.86 8.03 4.83
CA ALA A 104 -4.64 8.46 4.16
C ALA A 104 -4.12 7.40 3.19
N LEU A 105 -4.16 6.12 3.58
CA LEU A 105 -3.72 5.04 2.71
C LEU A 105 -4.54 5.00 1.42
N PHE A 106 -5.85 5.07 1.53
CA PHE A 106 -6.72 5.09 0.35
C PHE A 106 -6.41 6.29 -0.55
N ALA A 107 -6.30 7.48 0.04
CA ALA A 107 -6.02 8.70 -0.73
C ALA A 107 -4.67 8.67 -1.41
N CYS A 108 -3.62 8.21 -0.72
CA CYS A 108 -2.27 8.12 -1.28
C CYS A 108 -2.19 7.09 -2.40
N ASP A 109 -2.85 5.94 -2.22
CA ASP A 109 -2.91 4.89 -3.23
C ASP A 109 -3.55 5.42 -4.53
N GLU A 110 -4.71 6.06 -4.41
CA GLU A 110 -5.41 6.64 -5.55
C GLU A 110 -4.59 7.75 -6.23
N LEU A 111 -4.01 8.64 -5.45
CA LEU A 111 -3.21 9.75 -5.98
C LEU A 111 -1.97 9.26 -6.72
N CYS A 112 -1.23 8.32 -6.14
CA CYS A 112 -0.03 7.77 -6.76
C CYS A 112 -0.37 7.03 -8.05
N GLY A 113 -1.48 6.29 -8.07
CA GLY A 113 -1.97 5.64 -9.28
C GLY A 113 -2.32 6.64 -10.36
N PHE A 114 -3.00 7.72 -10.01
CA PHE A 114 -3.36 8.79 -10.95
C PHE A 114 -2.11 9.47 -11.53
N ILE A 115 -1.12 9.80 -10.69
CA ILE A 115 0.11 10.45 -11.14
C ILE A 115 0.85 9.54 -12.13
N THR A 116 0.96 8.26 -11.85
CA THR A 116 1.59 7.30 -12.74
C THR A 116 0.86 7.24 -14.09
N ALA A 117 -0.46 7.14 -14.07
CA ALA A 117 -1.26 7.11 -15.29
C ALA A 117 -1.08 8.38 -16.11
N ALA A 118 -1.08 9.55 -15.46
CA ALA A 118 -0.87 10.84 -16.11
C ALA A 118 0.53 10.90 -16.77
N ALA A 119 1.55 10.41 -16.09
CA ALA A 119 2.92 10.38 -16.64
C ALA A 119 3.00 9.48 -17.87
N LEU A 120 2.36 8.32 -17.82
CA LEU A 120 2.43 7.35 -18.92
C LEU A 120 1.79 7.83 -20.23
N VAL A 121 0.84 8.77 -20.17
CA VAL A 121 0.23 9.34 -21.38
C VAL A 121 1.01 10.52 -21.96
N ARG A 122 2.07 10.95 -21.29
CA ARG A 122 2.94 12.04 -21.78
C ARG A 122 4.00 11.47 -22.72
N PRO A 123 4.49 12.27 -23.70
CA PRO A 123 5.53 11.81 -24.61
C PRO A 123 6.80 11.32 -23.91
N THR A 124 7.20 11.97 -22.82
CA THR A 124 8.40 11.63 -22.05
C THR A 124 8.15 10.54 -21.00
N LYS A 125 6.89 10.25 -20.68
CA LYS A 125 6.49 9.33 -19.62
C LYS A 125 7.10 9.69 -18.26
N SER A 126 7.20 11.00 -17.99
CA SER A 126 7.76 11.53 -16.76
C SER A 126 6.85 12.58 -16.15
N VAL A 127 6.75 12.60 -14.80
CA VAL A 127 6.00 13.63 -14.08
C VAL A 127 6.75 14.96 -14.01
N LEU A 128 8.03 14.94 -14.36
CA LEU A 128 8.89 16.13 -14.30
C LEU A 128 8.78 17.02 -15.54
N ASP A 129 8.14 16.55 -16.59
CA ASP A 129 8.02 17.28 -17.86
C ASP A 129 6.60 17.84 -18.11
#